data_b1300e46a2e78663a2e572b5ee63c011
#
_entry.id   b1300e46a2e78663a2e572b5ee63c011
#
_cell.length_a   1.000
_cell.length_b   1.000
_cell.length_c   1.000
_cell.angle_alpha   90.00
_cell.angle_beta   90.00
_cell.angle_gamma   90.00
#
_symmetry.space_group_name_H-M   'P 1'
#
loop_
_entity.id
_entity.type
_entity.pdbx_description
1 polymer ?
#
loop_
_entity_poly.entity_id
_entity_poly.type
_entity_poly.pdbx_seq_one_letter_code
_entity_poly.pdbx_strand_id
1 'polypeptide(L)'
;MRALALLALGFSLLGWLLSTGAAGAAEPRDRLERFRELASRRLALVEETGGRLDADVQDELEALLDAEVLDSLRSGGPFASSEFIRDRLEAFADAWGGASLRIEPVGGNFLVGRFHLSAKGVGNSIRLYGPNGGTPSLIRAWREDGVPEVFPWPSQGGKDTPSFLVAWTEAPTGWGSHPLRVTLWRVRGRALVSPWRSAEMYPDGLWASQLVVKAGTVFVRYELRYPGWKPGCDVQSEQEDTYRAEAATGRLRLVSRQLFNGWHRELQAAVTRFFAALERRDARAVATLAPDAAVRERLPAGLAPESACDVQNPDTPRTAQVAASAPGENGRRLPWTLWWGRSASGWRLSGAAPVLE
;
A
#
# COMPACT_ATOMS: atom_id res chain seq x y z
N MET A 1 -62.23 0.63 -56.58
CA MET A 1 -62.88 1.93 -56.44
C MET A 1 -62.10 2.80 -55.47
N ARG A 2 -61.80 4.03 -55.99
CA ARG A 2 -61.36 5.24 -55.25
C ARG A 2 -60.05 5.13 -54.46
N ALA A 3 -59.04 5.83 -54.66
CA ALA A 3 -58.71 7.16 -55.21
C ALA A 3 -57.73 7.82 -54.23
N LEU A 4 -56.56 8.14 -54.76
CA LEU A 4 -55.71 9.33 -54.58
C LEU A 4 -55.73 10.08 -53.22
N ALA A 5 -54.54 10.31 -52.62
CA ALA A 5 -54.03 11.66 -52.39
C ALA A 5 -52.51 11.65 -52.15
N LEU A 6 -51.78 12.30 -53.02
CA LEU A 6 -50.40 12.78 -52.89
C LEU A 6 -50.39 13.93 -51.86
N LEU A 7 -49.39 13.89 -50.95
CA LEU A 7 -48.90 15.10 -50.31
C LEU A 7 -47.36 15.02 -50.17
N ALA A 8 -46.73 15.81 -51.01
CA ALA A 8 -45.31 16.09 -50.97
C ALA A 8 -45.06 17.07 -49.79
N LEU A 9 -44.19 16.71 -48.89
CA LEU A 9 -43.57 17.63 -47.92
C LEU A 9 -42.07 17.53 -48.02
N GLY A 10 -41.52 18.63 -48.50
CA GLY A 10 -40.08 18.82 -48.62
C GLY A 10 -39.43 18.87 -47.23
N PHE A 11 -38.45 18.05 -47.02
CA PHE A 11 -37.54 18.16 -45.89
C PHE A 11 -36.27 18.85 -46.37
N SER A 12 -36.10 20.08 -45.93
CA SER A 12 -34.85 20.85 -46.00
C SER A 12 -33.75 20.13 -45.20
N LEU A 13 -32.78 19.61 -45.90
CA LEU A 13 -31.50 19.17 -45.35
C LEU A 13 -30.72 20.38 -44.86
N LEU A 14 -30.88 20.75 -43.59
CA LEU A 14 -29.92 21.62 -42.89
C LEU A 14 -28.77 20.74 -42.46
N GLY A 15 -27.68 20.81 -43.24
CA GLY A 15 -26.41 20.17 -42.90
C GLY A 15 -25.82 20.75 -41.62
N TRP A 16 -25.90 20.01 -40.53
CA TRP A 16 -25.06 20.21 -39.39
C TRP A 16 -23.68 19.65 -39.67
N LEU A 17 -22.79 20.53 -40.14
CA LEU A 17 -21.35 20.32 -40.06
C LEU A 17 -20.96 20.28 -38.57
N LEU A 18 -20.99 19.10 -37.99
CA LEU A 18 -20.26 18.82 -36.76
C LEU A 18 -18.76 18.90 -37.13
N SER A 19 -18.17 20.07 -36.98
CA SER A 19 -16.74 20.22 -36.85
C SER A 19 -16.32 19.46 -35.60
N THR A 20 -15.97 18.20 -35.75
CA THR A 20 -15.10 17.51 -34.79
C THR A 20 -13.77 18.24 -34.80
N GLY A 21 -13.63 19.24 -33.94
CA GLY A 21 -12.34 19.81 -33.63
C GLY A 21 -11.46 18.66 -33.14
N ALA A 22 -10.63 18.14 -34.03
CA ALA A 22 -9.47 17.41 -33.61
C ALA A 22 -8.70 18.35 -32.67
N ALA A 23 -8.70 18.09 -31.38
CA ALA A 23 -7.79 18.74 -30.46
C ALA A 23 -6.38 18.44 -31.02
N GLY A 24 -5.79 19.41 -31.71
CA GLY A 24 -4.47 19.29 -32.28
C GLY A 24 -3.52 18.95 -31.13
N ALA A 25 -2.79 17.86 -31.27
CA ALA A 25 -1.76 17.51 -30.31
C ALA A 25 -0.79 18.70 -30.23
N ALA A 26 -0.69 19.33 -29.07
CA ALA A 26 0.22 20.45 -28.82
C ALA A 26 1.65 20.07 -29.23
N GLU A 27 2.39 20.99 -29.84
CA GLU A 27 3.79 20.74 -30.19
C GLU A 27 4.63 20.45 -28.94
N PRO A 28 5.76 19.70 -29.04
CA PRO A 28 6.55 19.27 -27.90
C PRO A 28 7.05 20.42 -27.00
N ARG A 29 7.35 21.58 -27.57
CA ARG A 29 7.74 22.78 -26.78
C ARG A 29 6.58 23.34 -25.97
N ASP A 30 5.40 23.40 -26.58
CA ASP A 30 4.20 23.91 -25.94
C ASP A 30 3.76 23.03 -24.76
N ARG A 31 4.01 21.71 -24.83
CA ARG A 31 3.68 20.79 -23.72
C ARG A 31 4.47 21.06 -22.45
N LEU A 32 5.77 21.25 -22.57
CA LEU A 32 6.61 21.55 -21.39
C LEU A 32 6.28 22.94 -20.82
N GLU A 33 5.99 23.92 -21.66
CA GLU A 33 5.56 25.24 -21.20
C GLU A 33 4.22 25.17 -20.48
N ARG A 34 3.25 24.45 -21.04
CA ARG A 34 1.96 24.22 -20.38
C ARG A 34 2.10 23.47 -19.07
N PHE A 35 2.97 22.47 -19.02
CA PHE A 35 3.27 21.75 -17.78
C PHE A 35 3.89 22.66 -16.72
N ARG A 36 4.82 23.55 -17.09
CA ARG A 36 5.40 24.56 -16.21
C ARG A 36 4.35 25.53 -15.66
N GLU A 37 3.43 25.94 -16.50
CA GLU A 37 2.32 26.81 -16.08
C GLU A 37 1.46 26.13 -15.01
N LEU A 38 1.08 24.87 -15.20
CA LEU A 38 0.36 24.09 -14.21
C LEU A 38 1.19 23.86 -12.94
N ALA A 39 2.46 23.52 -13.08
CA ALA A 39 3.37 23.29 -11.97
C ALA A 39 3.58 24.55 -11.12
N SER A 40 3.60 25.75 -11.74
CA SER A 40 3.75 27.02 -11.00
C SER A 40 2.58 27.31 -10.05
N ARG A 41 1.40 26.76 -10.32
CA ARG A 41 0.17 26.89 -9.50
C ARG A 41 0.04 25.82 -8.44
N ARG A 42 0.91 24.80 -8.43
CA ARG A 42 0.77 23.60 -7.58
C ARG A 42 0.64 23.91 -6.10
N LEU A 43 1.38 24.89 -5.56
CA LEU A 43 1.33 25.24 -4.14
C LEU A 43 -0.05 25.76 -3.75
N ALA A 44 -0.62 26.67 -4.53
CA ALA A 44 -1.98 27.15 -4.31
C ALA A 44 -3.01 26.03 -4.44
N LEU A 45 -2.88 25.18 -5.47
CA LEU A 45 -3.79 24.04 -5.71
C LEU A 45 -3.74 23.02 -4.58
N VAL A 46 -2.55 22.77 -4.00
CA VAL A 46 -2.37 21.81 -2.89
C VAL A 46 -2.86 22.39 -1.57
N GLU A 47 -2.71 23.70 -1.33
CA GLU A 47 -3.22 24.37 -0.13
C GLU A 47 -4.76 24.42 -0.11
N GLU A 48 -5.39 24.76 -1.23
CA GLU A 48 -6.84 24.86 -1.36
C GLU A 48 -7.56 23.51 -1.18
N THR A 49 -6.93 22.41 -1.59
CA THR A 49 -7.53 21.06 -1.61
C THR A 49 -7.10 20.15 -0.46
N GLY A 50 -6.41 20.68 0.53
CA GLY A 50 -5.94 19.91 1.69
C GLY A 50 -4.88 18.85 1.33
N GLY A 51 -4.07 19.13 0.30
CA GLY A 51 -2.95 18.27 -0.11
C GLY A 51 -3.22 17.39 -1.33
N ARG A 52 -4.39 17.51 -1.97
CA ARG A 52 -4.72 16.83 -3.23
C ARG A 52 -4.66 17.81 -4.40
N LEU A 53 -4.17 17.35 -5.54
CA LEU A 53 -4.35 18.07 -6.79
C LEU A 53 -5.83 17.98 -7.22
N ASP A 54 -6.33 19.06 -7.82
CA ASP A 54 -7.61 19.01 -8.52
C ASP A 54 -7.56 17.94 -9.61
N ALA A 55 -8.65 17.17 -9.76
CA ALA A 55 -8.68 16.02 -10.67
C ALA A 55 -8.46 16.43 -12.13
N ASP A 56 -9.01 17.57 -12.55
CA ASP A 56 -8.88 18.05 -13.93
C ASP A 56 -7.45 18.51 -14.21
N VAL A 57 -6.80 19.17 -13.24
CA VAL A 57 -5.40 19.57 -13.33
C VAL A 57 -4.48 18.35 -13.37
N GLN A 58 -4.77 17.33 -12.55
CA GLN A 58 -4.01 16.09 -12.56
C GLN A 58 -4.16 15.37 -13.90
N ASP A 59 -5.38 15.30 -14.44
CA ASP A 59 -5.65 14.70 -15.74
C ASP A 59 -4.88 15.41 -16.86
N GLU A 60 -4.83 16.74 -16.85
CA GLU A 60 -4.09 17.53 -17.82
C GLU A 60 -2.58 17.30 -17.69
N LEU A 61 -2.02 17.32 -16.49
CA LEU A 61 -0.60 17.03 -16.25
C LEU A 61 -0.20 15.66 -16.80
N GLU A 62 -0.98 14.64 -16.46
CA GLU A 62 -0.70 13.27 -16.90
C GLU A 62 -0.90 13.11 -18.42
N ALA A 63 -1.87 13.81 -19.03
CA ALA A 63 -2.06 13.81 -20.47
C ALA A 63 -0.86 14.42 -21.23
N LEU A 64 -0.25 15.47 -20.68
CA LEU A 64 0.97 16.06 -21.24
C LEU A 64 2.14 15.09 -21.18
N LEU A 65 2.31 14.38 -20.05
CA LEU A 65 3.35 13.35 -19.90
C LEU A 65 3.09 12.15 -20.83
N ASP A 66 1.85 11.69 -20.92
CA ASP A 66 1.47 10.62 -21.85
C ASP A 66 1.76 10.99 -23.30
N ALA A 67 1.43 12.22 -23.70
CA ALA A 67 1.69 12.71 -25.05
C ALA A 67 3.19 12.72 -25.38
N GLU A 68 4.04 13.12 -24.42
CA GLU A 68 5.50 13.12 -24.61
C GLU A 68 6.05 11.69 -24.79
N VAL A 69 5.59 10.74 -23.94
CA VAL A 69 5.98 9.33 -24.07
C VAL A 69 5.52 8.73 -25.38
N LEU A 70 4.25 8.96 -25.76
CA LEU A 70 3.68 8.36 -26.96
C LEU A 70 4.28 8.91 -28.26
N ASP A 71 4.62 10.20 -28.30
CA ASP A 71 5.28 10.79 -29.46
C ASP A 71 6.70 10.25 -29.62
N SER A 72 7.43 10.11 -28.51
CA SER A 72 8.75 9.47 -28.54
C SER A 72 8.67 8.04 -29.07
N LEU A 73 7.71 7.25 -28.58
CA LEU A 73 7.47 5.88 -29.05
C LEU A 73 7.08 5.81 -30.54
N ARG A 74 6.25 6.74 -31.00
CA ARG A 74 5.81 6.82 -32.41
C ARG A 74 6.94 7.23 -33.36
N SER A 75 7.86 8.06 -32.91
CA SER A 75 9.04 8.46 -33.66
C SER A 75 9.97 7.29 -33.95
N GLY A 76 9.93 6.25 -33.15
CA GLY A 76 10.70 5.02 -33.38
C GLY A 76 12.21 5.17 -33.23
N GLY A 77 12.95 4.09 -33.53
CA GLY A 77 14.40 4.09 -33.49
C GLY A 77 14.97 4.51 -32.10
N PRO A 78 16.02 5.35 -32.06
CA PRO A 78 16.62 5.80 -30.80
C PRO A 78 15.66 6.57 -29.89
N PHE A 79 14.69 7.25 -30.47
CA PHE A 79 13.71 8.06 -29.74
C PHE A 79 12.72 7.21 -28.94
N ALA A 80 12.50 5.96 -29.32
CA ALA A 80 11.62 5.03 -28.60
C ALA A 80 12.35 4.29 -27.45
N SER A 81 13.63 4.56 -27.24
CA SER A 81 14.37 3.94 -26.12
C SER A 81 13.89 4.48 -24.77
N SER A 82 13.87 3.62 -23.77
CA SER A 82 13.51 4.05 -22.40
C SER A 82 14.46 5.10 -21.83
N GLU A 83 15.72 5.13 -22.27
CA GLU A 83 16.71 6.14 -21.89
C GLU A 83 16.34 7.50 -22.45
N PHE A 84 16.08 7.59 -23.77
CA PHE A 84 15.67 8.84 -24.41
C PHE A 84 14.39 9.39 -23.78
N ILE A 85 13.37 8.54 -23.57
CA ILE A 85 12.11 8.96 -22.96
C ILE A 85 12.34 9.46 -21.53
N ARG A 86 13.24 8.83 -20.77
CA ARG A 86 13.60 9.26 -19.41
C ARG A 86 14.23 10.66 -19.43
N ASP A 87 15.18 10.88 -20.31
CA ASP A 87 15.85 12.19 -20.46
C ASP A 87 14.83 13.29 -20.82
N ARG A 88 13.84 12.97 -21.68
CA ARG A 88 12.75 13.90 -22.01
C ARG A 88 11.87 14.20 -20.80
N LEU A 89 11.53 13.20 -19.98
CA LEU A 89 10.72 13.38 -18.78
C LEU A 89 11.45 14.11 -17.66
N GLU A 90 12.78 14.13 -17.66
CA GLU A 90 13.58 14.86 -16.67
C GLU A 90 13.27 16.37 -16.69
N ALA A 91 13.09 16.96 -17.86
CA ALA A 91 12.69 18.36 -17.99
C ALA A 91 11.30 18.68 -17.35
N PHE A 92 10.38 17.70 -17.39
CA PHE A 92 9.09 17.80 -16.71
C PHE A 92 9.24 17.60 -15.20
N ALA A 93 10.10 16.68 -14.76
CA ALA A 93 10.40 16.46 -13.35
C ALA A 93 11.02 17.70 -12.70
N ASP A 94 11.96 18.33 -13.39
CA ASP A 94 12.57 19.60 -12.97
C ASP A 94 11.54 20.74 -12.89
N ALA A 95 10.67 20.84 -13.90
CA ALA A 95 9.61 21.83 -13.94
C ALA A 95 8.62 21.66 -12.78
N TRP A 96 8.36 20.42 -12.37
CA TRP A 96 7.52 20.11 -11.20
C TRP A 96 8.21 20.44 -9.88
N GLY A 97 9.53 20.37 -9.83
CA GLY A 97 10.32 20.60 -8.62
C GLY A 97 10.21 19.45 -7.61
N GLY A 98 10.88 18.34 -7.92
CA GLY A 98 10.99 17.16 -7.06
C GLY A 98 10.08 15.98 -7.43
N ALA A 99 9.53 15.97 -8.66
CA ALA A 99 8.89 14.77 -9.19
C ALA A 99 9.94 13.68 -9.51
N SER A 100 9.48 12.43 -9.47
CA SER A 100 10.23 11.31 -10.03
C SER A 100 9.40 10.69 -11.15
N LEU A 101 9.82 10.94 -12.39
CA LEU A 101 9.17 10.42 -13.60
C LEU A 101 10.08 9.35 -14.19
N ARG A 102 9.66 8.10 -14.12
CA ARG A 102 10.46 6.94 -14.56
C ARG A 102 9.72 6.15 -15.62
N ILE A 103 10.46 5.63 -16.59
CA ILE A 103 9.99 4.68 -17.60
C ILE A 103 10.87 3.44 -17.54
N GLU A 104 10.25 2.28 -17.46
CA GLU A 104 10.92 1.00 -17.32
C GLU A 104 10.37 -0.03 -18.32
N PRO A 105 11.22 -0.79 -19.02
CA PRO A 105 10.76 -1.87 -19.88
C PRO A 105 10.30 -3.06 -19.02
N VAL A 106 9.14 -3.62 -19.36
CA VAL A 106 8.57 -4.77 -18.65
C VAL A 106 8.48 -6.05 -19.51
N GLY A 107 9.12 -6.02 -20.67
CA GLY A 107 9.20 -7.12 -21.63
C GLY A 107 8.39 -6.86 -22.91
N GLY A 108 8.79 -7.50 -24.01
CA GLY A 108 8.25 -7.19 -25.33
C GLY A 108 8.45 -5.71 -25.67
N ASN A 109 7.43 -5.12 -26.32
CA ASN A 109 7.40 -3.70 -26.63
C ASN A 109 6.54 -2.90 -25.62
N PHE A 110 6.55 -3.30 -24.33
CA PHE A 110 5.78 -2.64 -23.29
C PHE A 110 6.69 -1.87 -22.33
N LEU A 111 6.26 -0.67 -21.98
CA LEU A 111 6.90 0.18 -20.99
C LEU A 111 5.92 0.50 -19.88
N VAL A 112 6.42 0.57 -18.66
CA VAL A 112 5.65 1.09 -17.52
C VAL A 112 6.22 2.43 -17.09
N GLY A 113 5.36 3.44 -17.10
CA GLY A 113 5.63 4.75 -16.53
C GLY A 113 5.25 4.75 -15.05
N ARG A 114 6.14 5.25 -14.21
CA ARG A 114 5.93 5.54 -12.80
C ARG A 114 6.04 7.04 -12.60
N PHE A 115 4.91 7.72 -12.40
CA PHE A 115 4.85 9.16 -12.25
C PHE A 115 4.54 9.50 -10.80
N HIS A 116 5.58 9.94 -10.10
CA HIS A 116 5.57 10.28 -8.71
C HIS A 116 5.62 11.81 -8.59
N LEU A 117 4.45 12.43 -8.49
CA LEU A 117 4.29 13.88 -8.41
C LEU A 117 4.25 14.39 -6.96
N SER A 118 4.02 13.52 -5.97
CA SER A 118 3.90 13.90 -4.57
C SER A 118 4.55 12.89 -3.63
N ALA A 119 5.42 13.37 -2.74
CA ALA A 119 6.01 12.56 -1.68
C ALA A 119 4.96 12.01 -0.69
N LYS A 120 3.81 12.67 -0.57
CA LYS A 120 2.71 12.22 0.30
C LYS A 120 1.81 11.16 -0.35
N GLY A 121 2.15 10.72 -1.57
CA GLY A 121 1.42 9.68 -2.28
C GLY A 121 0.18 10.16 -3.05
N VAL A 122 -0.17 11.42 -2.97
CA VAL A 122 -1.32 11.98 -3.70
C VAL A 122 -0.87 12.46 -5.08
N GLY A 123 -1.59 12.08 -6.14
CA GLY A 123 -1.23 12.43 -7.52
C GLY A 123 -0.16 11.52 -8.14
N ASN A 124 0.07 10.35 -7.56
CA ASN A 124 0.97 9.36 -8.12
C ASN A 124 0.22 8.40 -9.05
N SER A 125 0.85 8.00 -10.14
CA SER A 125 0.23 7.09 -11.10
C SER A 125 1.22 6.10 -11.71
N ILE A 126 0.67 4.97 -12.15
CA ILE A 126 1.34 3.97 -12.99
C ILE A 126 0.66 3.97 -14.35
N ARG A 127 1.45 3.93 -15.41
CA ARG A 127 0.98 3.97 -16.79
C ARG A 127 1.62 2.85 -17.60
N LEU A 128 0.82 2.04 -18.25
CA LEU A 128 1.30 0.99 -19.15
C LEU A 128 1.15 1.44 -20.59
N TYR A 129 2.27 1.52 -21.30
CA TYR A 129 2.32 1.80 -22.73
C TYR A 129 2.69 0.53 -23.49
N GLY A 130 2.14 0.39 -24.68
CA GLY A 130 2.43 -0.74 -25.52
C GLY A 130 1.73 -0.65 -26.89
N PRO A 131 1.95 -1.65 -27.77
CA PRO A 131 1.33 -1.68 -29.07
C PRO A 131 -0.17 -1.99 -28.97
N ASN A 132 -0.98 -1.18 -29.62
CA ASN A 132 -2.39 -1.44 -29.86
C ASN A 132 -2.65 -1.34 -31.39
N GLY A 133 -2.86 -2.48 -32.02
CA GLY A 133 -2.98 -2.53 -33.50
C GLY A 133 -1.71 -2.08 -34.22
N GLY A 134 -0.53 -2.27 -33.62
CA GLY A 134 0.76 -1.87 -34.21
C GLY A 134 1.17 -0.42 -33.86
N THR A 135 0.31 0.38 -33.27
CA THR A 135 0.60 1.77 -32.90
C THR A 135 0.83 1.87 -31.39
N PRO A 136 1.89 2.57 -30.92
CA PRO A 136 2.11 2.84 -29.51
C PRO A 136 0.93 3.60 -28.90
N SER A 137 0.41 3.09 -27.77
CA SER A 137 -0.76 3.62 -27.09
C SER A 137 -0.62 3.47 -25.58
N LEU A 138 -1.30 4.31 -24.81
CA LEU A 138 -1.56 4.07 -23.40
C LEU A 138 -2.58 2.93 -23.27
N ILE A 139 -2.16 1.82 -22.71
CA ILE A 139 -2.99 0.62 -22.52
C ILE A 139 -3.82 0.73 -21.25
N ARG A 140 -3.19 1.25 -20.18
CA ARG A 140 -3.83 1.39 -18.88
C ARG A 140 -3.15 2.46 -18.03
N ALA A 141 -3.95 3.15 -17.25
CA ALA A 141 -3.50 4.02 -16.16
C ALA A 141 -4.10 3.57 -14.83
N TRP A 142 -3.35 3.71 -13.76
CA TRP A 142 -3.78 3.48 -12.38
C TRP A 142 -3.38 4.68 -11.54
N ARG A 143 -4.27 5.10 -10.66
CA ARG A 143 -4.02 6.05 -9.60
C ARG A 143 -4.46 5.43 -8.30
N GLU A 144 -3.56 5.35 -7.35
CA GLU A 144 -3.86 4.89 -6.00
C GLU A 144 -3.10 5.77 -5.01
N ASP A 145 -3.59 5.82 -3.77
CA ASP A 145 -2.85 6.49 -2.70
C ASP A 145 -1.56 5.71 -2.40
N GLY A 146 -0.48 6.45 -2.20
CA GLY A 146 0.84 5.88 -1.91
C GLY A 146 1.89 6.20 -2.97
N VAL A 147 3.07 5.70 -2.71
CA VAL A 147 4.23 5.78 -3.59
C VAL A 147 4.32 4.46 -4.37
N PRO A 148 4.19 4.49 -5.70
CA PRO A 148 4.25 3.27 -6.49
C PRO A 148 5.71 2.85 -6.76
N GLU A 149 5.95 1.54 -6.69
CA GLU A 149 7.14 0.90 -7.20
C GLU A 149 6.78 -0.18 -8.22
N VAL A 150 7.58 -0.31 -9.26
CA VAL A 150 7.40 -1.31 -10.32
C VAL A 150 8.59 -2.24 -10.33
N PHE A 151 8.32 -3.51 -10.37
CA PHE A 151 9.33 -4.56 -10.47
C PHE A 151 9.07 -5.40 -11.71
N PRO A 152 9.99 -5.40 -12.70
CA PRO A 152 9.91 -6.34 -13.81
C PRO A 152 9.83 -7.77 -13.29
N TRP A 153 8.87 -8.54 -13.82
CA TRP A 153 8.63 -9.90 -13.35
C TRP A 153 9.02 -10.92 -14.42
N PRO A 154 9.70 -12.01 -14.07
CA PRO A 154 10.08 -13.02 -15.05
C PRO A 154 8.88 -13.54 -15.82
N SER A 155 8.95 -13.47 -17.13
CA SER A 155 7.92 -14.01 -18.03
C SER A 155 7.88 -15.52 -17.94
N GLN A 156 6.73 -16.06 -17.57
CA GLN A 156 6.49 -17.50 -17.58
C GLN A 156 5.57 -17.80 -18.77
N GLY A 157 6.10 -18.44 -19.80
CA GLY A 157 5.33 -18.77 -20.99
C GLY A 157 5.78 -18.13 -22.31
N GLY A 158 7.02 -17.65 -22.35
CA GLY A 158 7.64 -17.06 -23.54
C GLY A 158 8.08 -15.61 -23.34
N LYS A 159 9.07 -15.17 -24.13
CA LYS A 159 9.66 -13.83 -24.04
C LYS A 159 8.67 -12.69 -24.30
N ASP A 160 7.50 -13.00 -24.86
CA ASP A 160 6.54 -12.03 -25.38
C ASP A 160 5.35 -11.76 -24.43
N THR A 161 5.32 -12.36 -23.24
CA THR A 161 4.24 -12.14 -22.28
C THR A 161 4.75 -11.27 -21.14
N PRO A 162 4.67 -9.94 -21.24
CA PRO A 162 5.19 -9.05 -20.24
C PRO A 162 4.41 -9.23 -18.91
N SER A 163 5.18 -9.30 -17.84
CA SER A 163 4.66 -9.38 -16.47
C SER A 163 5.43 -8.41 -15.60
N PHE A 164 4.76 -7.78 -14.69
CA PHE A 164 5.36 -6.85 -13.73
C PHE A 164 4.55 -6.81 -12.44
N LEU A 165 5.23 -6.50 -11.37
CA LEU A 165 4.63 -6.34 -10.06
C LEU A 165 4.59 -4.85 -9.75
N VAL A 166 3.45 -4.37 -9.24
CA VAL A 166 3.29 -3.00 -8.75
C VAL A 166 3.05 -3.08 -7.26
N ALA A 167 3.84 -2.34 -6.50
CA ALA A 167 3.66 -2.14 -5.08
C ALA A 167 3.29 -0.67 -4.82
N TRP A 168 2.26 -0.43 -4.02
CA TRP A 168 1.86 0.88 -3.54
C TRP A 168 2.10 0.96 -2.05
N THR A 169 2.96 1.88 -1.63
CA THR A 169 3.34 2.08 -0.24
C THR A 169 2.80 3.42 0.24
N GLU A 170 1.94 3.40 1.25
CA GLU A 170 1.42 4.62 1.87
C GLU A 170 2.38 5.17 2.95
N ALA A 171 2.05 6.33 3.50
CA ALA A 171 2.83 6.92 4.59
C ALA A 171 2.88 5.97 5.81
N PRO A 172 4.01 5.92 6.53
CA PRO A 172 4.15 5.05 7.69
C PRO A 172 3.14 5.42 8.78
N THR A 173 2.63 4.39 9.44
CA THR A 173 1.81 4.54 10.64
C THR A 173 2.60 4.02 11.84
N GLY A 174 2.98 4.91 12.74
CA GLY A 174 3.76 4.52 13.91
C GLY A 174 5.22 4.20 13.60
N TRP A 175 5.71 3.03 13.97
CA TRP A 175 7.14 2.67 13.98
C TRP A 175 7.67 2.09 12.66
N GLY A 176 7.29 2.66 11.55
CA GLY A 176 7.93 2.37 10.27
C GLY A 176 7.26 1.30 9.42
N SER A 177 6.15 0.73 9.85
CA SER A 177 5.34 -0.12 8.98
C SER A 177 4.42 0.72 8.11
N HIS A 178 4.28 0.33 6.85
CA HIS A 178 3.52 1.04 5.84
C HIS A 178 2.34 0.19 5.36
N PRO A 179 1.15 0.78 5.17
CA PRO A 179 0.13 0.11 4.37
C PRO A 179 0.71 -0.20 2.99
N LEU A 180 0.65 -1.46 2.60
CA LEU A 180 1.24 -1.96 1.37
C LEU A 180 0.19 -2.70 0.54
N ARG A 181 0.06 -2.33 -0.72
CA ARG A 181 -0.72 -3.06 -1.71
C ARG A 181 0.19 -3.53 -2.82
N VAL A 182 0.15 -4.82 -3.12
CA VAL A 182 0.97 -5.43 -4.15
C VAL A 182 0.09 -6.18 -5.13
N THR A 183 0.29 -5.93 -6.43
CA THR A 183 -0.45 -6.61 -7.50
C THR A 183 0.52 -7.10 -8.56
N LEU A 184 0.43 -8.37 -8.91
CA LEU A 184 1.12 -8.93 -10.06
C LEU A 184 0.24 -8.75 -11.30
N TRP A 185 0.77 -8.10 -12.31
CA TRP A 185 0.12 -7.87 -13.59
C TRP A 185 0.75 -8.69 -14.70
N ARG A 186 -0.09 -9.10 -15.65
CA ARG A 186 0.35 -9.82 -16.85
C ARG A 186 -0.45 -9.37 -18.06
N VAL A 187 0.24 -9.07 -19.15
CA VAL A 187 -0.39 -8.81 -20.45
C VAL A 187 -0.67 -10.14 -21.15
N ARG A 188 -1.92 -10.38 -21.54
CA ARG A 188 -2.34 -11.55 -22.34
C ARG A 188 -3.03 -11.06 -23.60
N GLY A 189 -2.33 -11.06 -24.73
CA GLY A 189 -2.82 -10.47 -25.96
C GLY A 189 -3.11 -8.97 -25.76
N ARG A 190 -4.39 -8.56 -25.84
CA ARG A 190 -4.82 -7.19 -25.57
C ARG A 190 -5.35 -6.98 -24.13
N ALA A 191 -5.45 -8.02 -23.35
CA ALA A 191 -5.97 -7.95 -21.99
C ALA A 191 -4.85 -7.82 -20.95
N LEU A 192 -5.08 -7.00 -19.94
CA LEU A 192 -4.25 -6.93 -18.75
C LEU A 192 -4.99 -7.66 -17.62
N VAL A 193 -4.37 -8.68 -17.08
CA VAL A 193 -4.93 -9.51 -16.01
C VAL A 193 -4.06 -9.44 -14.76
N SER A 194 -4.68 -9.57 -13.59
CA SER A 194 -3.95 -9.68 -12.32
C SER A 194 -4.09 -11.08 -11.77
N PRO A 195 -3.08 -11.95 -11.94
CA PRO A 195 -3.13 -13.32 -11.44
C PRO A 195 -2.96 -13.41 -9.91
N TRP A 196 -2.52 -12.35 -9.25
CA TRP A 196 -2.32 -12.30 -7.81
C TRP A 196 -2.40 -10.87 -7.27
N ARG A 197 -3.02 -10.71 -6.10
CA ARG A 197 -3.13 -9.45 -5.35
C ARG A 197 -2.91 -9.70 -3.87
N SER A 198 -2.19 -8.82 -3.19
CA SER A 198 -2.01 -8.90 -1.73
C SER A 198 -3.33 -8.79 -0.97
N ALA A 199 -4.30 -8.01 -1.46
CA ALA A 199 -5.62 -7.87 -0.82
C ALA A 199 -6.40 -9.20 -0.70
N GLU A 200 -6.13 -10.17 -1.58
CA GLU A 200 -6.74 -11.50 -1.51
C GLU A 200 -6.10 -12.36 -0.41
N MET A 201 -4.84 -12.09 -0.08
CA MET A 201 -4.06 -12.83 0.93
C MET A 201 -4.13 -12.18 2.31
N TYR A 202 -4.36 -10.88 2.36
CA TYR A 202 -4.39 -10.06 3.57
C TYR A 202 -5.66 -9.19 3.58
N PRO A 203 -6.84 -9.79 3.85
CA PRO A 203 -8.11 -9.07 3.78
C PRO A 203 -8.23 -7.94 4.81
N ASP A 204 -7.52 -8.05 5.94
CA ASP A 204 -7.46 -7.02 6.99
C ASP A 204 -6.42 -5.93 6.72
N GLY A 205 -5.81 -5.95 5.52
CA GLY A 205 -4.72 -5.07 5.14
C GLY A 205 -3.34 -5.66 5.43
N LEU A 206 -2.35 -5.18 4.69
CA LEU A 206 -0.95 -5.57 4.83
C LEU A 206 -0.14 -4.36 5.32
N TRP A 207 0.41 -4.45 6.53
CA TRP A 207 1.21 -3.41 7.17
C TRP A 207 2.66 -3.85 7.18
N ALA A 208 3.36 -3.56 6.11
CA ALA A 208 4.69 -4.09 5.87
C ALA A 208 5.78 -3.18 6.43
N SER A 209 6.73 -3.79 7.13
CA SER A 209 8.01 -3.16 7.49
C SER A 209 9.05 -3.34 6.40
N GLN A 210 8.89 -4.37 5.54
CA GLN A 210 9.81 -4.64 4.45
C GLN A 210 9.13 -5.34 3.28
N LEU A 211 9.45 -4.91 2.06
CA LEU A 211 9.17 -5.62 0.81
C LEU A 211 10.47 -5.81 0.04
N VAL A 212 10.75 -7.03 -0.40
CA VAL A 212 11.86 -7.34 -1.29
C VAL A 212 11.35 -8.20 -2.44
N VAL A 213 11.58 -7.72 -3.67
CA VAL A 213 11.24 -8.44 -4.90
C VAL A 213 12.51 -8.80 -5.62
N LYS A 214 12.79 -10.08 -5.80
CA LYS A 214 14.02 -10.55 -6.45
C LYS A 214 13.80 -11.87 -7.17
N ALA A 215 14.18 -11.91 -8.44
CA ALA A 215 14.23 -13.14 -9.26
C ALA A 215 12.96 -14.03 -9.17
N GLY A 216 11.78 -13.42 -9.30
CA GLY A 216 10.52 -14.17 -9.25
C GLY A 216 10.09 -14.60 -7.86
N THR A 217 10.67 -13.99 -6.82
CA THR A 217 10.33 -14.20 -5.42
C THR A 217 9.95 -12.86 -4.78
N VAL A 218 8.92 -12.89 -3.95
CA VAL A 218 8.48 -11.75 -3.14
C VAL A 218 8.65 -12.14 -1.67
N PHE A 219 9.40 -11.34 -0.95
CA PHE A 219 9.51 -11.41 0.51
C PHE A 219 8.77 -10.21 1.08
N VAL A 220 7.87 -10.46 2.01
CA VAL A 220 7.16 -9.40 2.72
C VAL A 220 7.19 -9.68 4.21
N ARG A 221 7.72 -8.72 4.97
CA ARG A 221 7.69 -8.73 6.43
C ARG A 221 6.67 -7.71 6.90
N TYR A 222 5.79 -8.10 7.82
CA TYR A 222 4.65 -7.30 8.21
C TYR A 222 4.23 -7.54 9.65
N GLU A 223 3.54 -6.55 10.21
CA GLU A 223 2.96 -6.63 11.55
C GLU A 223 1.80 -7.63 11.61
N LEU A 224 1.83 -8.51 12.60
CA LEU A 224 0.67 -9.31 12.96
C LEU A 224 -0.18 -8.52 13.96
N ARG A 225 -1.35 -8.08 13.52
CA ARG A 225 -2.35 -7.46 14.39
C ARG A 225 -3.21 -8.55 15.03
N TYR A 226 -3.23 -8.57 16.35
CA TYR A 226 -3.93 -9.56 17.18
C TYR A 226 -4.57 -8.85 18.39
N PRO A 227 -5.54 -9.46 19.09
CA PRO A 227 -6.08 -8.86 20.31
C PRO A 227 -4.97 -8.55 21.32
N GLY A 228 -4.87 -7.28 21.74
CA GLY A 228 -3.79 -6.78 22.59
C GLY A 228 -2.56 -6.24 21.84
N TRP A 229 -2.55 -6.24 20.51
CA TRP A 229 -1.57 -5.51 19.74
C TRP A 229 -1.71 -4.00 20.01
N LYS A 230 -0.58 -3.32 20.25
CA LYS A 230 -0.54 -1.91 20.67
C LYS A 230 0.10 -1.05 19.58
N PRO A 231 -0.63 -0.11 18.96
CA PRO A 231 -0.05 0.78 17.96
C PRO A 231 1.15 1.55 18.51
N GLY A 232 2.21 1.62 17.73
CA GLY A 232 3.39 2.40 18.08
C GLY A 232 4.35 1.74 19.09
N CYS A 233 4.14 0.48 19.46
CA CYS A 233 5.08 -0.25 20.28
C CYS A 233 6.05 -1.09 19.46
N ASP A 234 7.33 -1.06 19.84
CA ASP A 234 8.37 -1.88 19.22
C ASP A 234 8.26 -3.36 19.58
N VAL A 235 8.99 -4.19 18.86
CA VAL A 235 9.25 -5.60 19.17
C VAL A 235 7.99 -6.48 19.27
N GLN A 236 6.89 -6.04 18.66
CA GLN A 236 5.69 -6.87 18.59
C GLN A 236 5.86 -8.03 17.59
N SER A 237 4.89 -8.95 17.55
CA SER A 237 4.99 -10.08 16.63
C SER A 237 4.87 -9.62 15.19
N GLU A 238 5.84 -10.03 14.38
CA GLU A 238 5.86 -9.84 12.94
C GLU A 238 5.85 -11.21 12.24
N GLN A 239 5.46 -11.19 10.97
CA GLN A 239 5.51 -12.37 10.12
C GLN A 239 6.21 -12.03 8.82
N GLU A 240 7.03 -12.96 8.34
CA GLU A 240 7.63 -12.90 7.02
C GLU A 240 7.02 -14.00 6.15
N ASP A 241 6.43 -13.58 5.05
CA ASP A 241 5.91 -14.46 4.03
C ASP A 241 6.79 -14.40 2.78
N THR A 242 7.18 -15.56 2.28
CA THR A 242 7.90 -15.70 1.02
C THR A 242 6.97 -16.30 -0.03
N TYR A 243 6.79 -15.57 -1.11
CA TYR A 243 6.02 -16.03 -2.27
C TYR A 243 6.96 -16.30 -3.44
N ARG A 244 6.64 -17.33 -4.22
CA ARG A 244 7.34 -17.65 -5.47
C ARG A 244 6.36 -17.84 -6.60
N ALA A 245 6.77 -17.42 -7.81
CA ALA A 245 6.00 -17.67 -9.01
C ALA A 245 5.88 -19.15 -9.29
N GLU A 246 4.64 -19.63 -9.48
CA GLU A 246 4.35 -20.98 -9.91
C GLU A 246 4.49 -21.08 -11.43
N ALA A 247 5.34 -21.99 -11.90
CA ALA A 247 5.67 -22.10 -13.32
C ALA A 247 4.46 -22.32 -14.25
N ALA A 248 3.49 -23.13 -13.81
CA ALA A 248 2.34 -23.51 -14.62
C ALA A 248 1.30 -22.37 -14.74
N THR A 249 1.02 -21.65 -13.68
CA THR A 249 -0.05 -20.65 -13.63
C THR A 249 0.46 -19.22 -13.64
N GLY A 250 1.72 -19.04 -13.25
CA GLY A 250 2.35 -17.74 -12.99
C GLY A 250 1.74 -16.97 -11.82
N ARG A 251 0.95 -17.65 -10.99
CA ARG A 251 0.47 -17.08 -9.73
C ARG A 251 1.60 -17.10 -8.70
N LEU A 252 1.52 -16.21 -7.74
CA LEU A 252 2.39 -16.28 -6.57
C LEU A 252 1.80 -17.26 -5.56
N ARG A 253 2.63 -18.24 -5.16
CA ARG A 253 2.30 -19.21 -4.13
C ARG A 253 3.16 -18.97 -2.90
N LEU A 254 2.56 -18.98 -1.72
CA LEU A 254 3.27 -18.95 -0.45
C LEU A 254 4.14 -20.21 -0.32
N VAL A 255 5.44 -20.04 -0.16
CA VAL A 255 6.42 -21.14 -0.02
C VAL A 255 7.04 -21.23 1.36
N SER A 256 7.07 -20.12 2.09
CA SER A 256 7.58 -20.08 3.46
C SER A 256 6.85 -19.00 4.26
N ARG A 257 6.67 -19.28 5.54
CA ARG A 257 6.12 -18.36 6.53
C ARG A 257 6.92 -18.48 7.81
N GLN A 258 7.47 -17.36 8.29
CA GLN A 258 8.26 -17.30 9.49
C GLN A 258 7.69 -16.27 10.45
N LEU A 259 7.53 -16.65 11.72
CA LEU A 259 7.04 -15.79 12.78
C LEU A 259 8.23 -15.23 13.58
N PHE A 260 8.26 -13.92 13.75
CA PHE A 260 9.22 -13.20 14.58
C PHE A 260 8.52 -12.68 15.85
N ASN A 261 9.22 -12.69 16.97
CA ASN A 261 8.71 -12.22 18.26
C ASN A 261 7.34 -12.81 18.65
N GLY A 262 7.06 -14.05 18.25
CA GLY A 262 5.78 -14.71 18.50
C GLY A 262 5.39 -14.81 19.98
N TRP A 263 6.41 -14.77 20.88
CA TRP A 263 6.22 -14.73 22.32
C TRP A 263 5.42 -13.50 22.80
N HIS A 264 5.50 -12.36 22.10
CA HIS A 264 4.74 -11.17 22.46
C HIS A 264 3.22 -11.39 22.26
N ARG A 265 2.83 -12.03 21.17
CA ARG A 265 1.43 -12.44 20.94
C ARG A 265 0.96 -13.43 22.01
N GLU A 266 1.83 -14.37 22.42
CA GLU A 266 1.53 -15.32 23.50
C GLU A 266 1.35 -14.60 24.84
N LEU A 267 2.21 -13.61 25.16
CA LEU A 267 2.09 -12.77 26.34
C LEU A 267 0.74 -12.02 26.34
N GLN A 268 0.43 -11.31 25.25
CA GLN A 268 -0.82 -10.55 25.16
C GLN A 268 -2.07 -11.43 25.28
N ALA A 269 -2.02 -12.65 24.73
CA ALA A 269 -3.10 -13.61 24.94
C ALA A 269 -3.24 -14.05 26.42
N ALA A 270 -2.13 -14.16 27.14
CA ALA A 270 -2.17 -14.47 28.59
C ALA A 270 -2.68 -13.27 29.40
N VAL A 271 -2.20 -12.06 29.09
CA VAL A 271 -2.64 -10.80 29.72
C VAL A 271 -4.14 -10.59 29.51
N THR A 272 -4.63 -10.73 28.28
CA THR A 272 -6.06 -10.59 27.97
C THR A 272 -6.92 -11.59 28.75
N ARG A 273 -6.50 -12.86 28.82
CA ARG A 273 -7.21 -13.88 29.60
C ARG A 273 -7.20 -13.58 31.10
N PHE A 274 -6.09 -13.06 31.62
CA PHE A 274 -5.97 -12.70 33.01
C PHE A 274 -6.95 -11.59 33.39
N PHE A 275 -6.98 -10.48 32.64
CA PHE A 275 -7.91 -9.39 32.90
C PHE A 275 -9.37 -9.80 32.74
N ALA A 276 -9.67 -10.60 31.72
CA ALA A 276 -11.01 -11.16 31.54
C ALA A 276 -11.42 -12.12 32.70
N ALA A 277 -10.47 -12.83 33.31
CA ALA A 277 -10.73 -13.66 34.50
C ALA A 277 -10.97 -12.80 35.73
N LEU A 278 -10.21 -11.71 35.91
CA LEU A 278 -10.44 -10.74 37.01
C LEU A 278 -11.83 -10.08 36.89
N GLU A 279 -12.21 -9.63 35.74
CA GLU A 279 -13.51 -9.02 35.47
C GLU A 279 -14.67 -9.97 35.79
N ARG A 280 -14.56 -11.24 35.40
CA ARG A 280 -15.56 -12.29 35.64
C ARG A 280 -15.48 -12.88 37.06
N ARG A 281 -14.50 -12.47 37.90
CA ARG A 281 -14.21 -13.03 39.20
C ARG A 281 -13.97 -14.54 39.18
N ASP A 282 -13.37 -15.04 38.11
CA ASP A 282 -13.01 -16.46 37.94
C ASP A 282 -11.70 -16.77 38.71
N ALA A 283 -11.83 -17.09 39.99
CA ALA A 283 -10.69 -17.37 40.89
C ALA A 283 -9.81 -18.53 40.37
N ARG A 284 -10.40 -19.52 39.69
CA ARG A 284 -9.67 -20.67 39.14
C ARG A 284 -8.81 -20.27 37.94
N ALA A 285 -9.35 -19.47 37.03
CA ALA A 285 -8.62 -18.96 35.88
C ALA A 285 -7.52 -17.98 36.34
N VAL A 286 -7.81 -17.12 37.31
CA VAL A 286 -6.80 -16.21 37.91
C VAL A 286 -5.67 -17.03 38.56
N ALA A 287 -5.97 -18.06 39.33
CA ALA A 287 -4.95 -18.94 39.94
C ALA A 287 -4.09 -19.69 38.93
N THR A 288 -4.67 -20.03 37.75
CA THR A 288 -3.92 -20.64 36.67
C THR A 288 -2.91 -19.69 36.05
N LEU A 289 -3.26 -18.40 35.92
CA LEU A 289 -2.41 -17.37 35.29
C LEU A 289 -1.48 -16.67 36.27
N ALA A 290 -1.85 -16.61 37.54
CA ALA A 290 -1.08 -16.09 38.69
C ALA A 290 -0.98 -17.18 39.77
N PRO A 291 -0.09 -18.18 39.61
CA PRO A 291 -0.05 -19.34 40.52
C PRO A 291 0.38 -19.02 41.95
N ASP A 292 1.19 -17.99 42.14
CA ASP A 292 1.63 -17.56 43.46
C ASP A 292 0.48 -16.87 44.23
N ALA A 293 0.12 -17.43 45.38
CA ALA A 293 -0.92 -16.90 46.24
C ALA A 293 -0.58 -15.49 46.78
N ALA A 294 0.69 -15.26 47.13
CA ALA A 294 1.13 -13.97 47.65
C ALA A 294 1.04 -12.85 46.55
N VAL A 295 1.21 -13.20 45.28
CA VAL A 295 0.99 -12.27 44.16
C VAL A 295 -0.51 -11.95 44.05
N ARG A 296 -1.37 -12.97 44.11
CA ARG A 296 -2.83 -12.78 44.00
C ARG A 296 -3.41 -11.92 45.11
N GLU A 297 -2.93 -12.09 46.35
CA GLU A 297 -3.37 -11.32 47.51
C GLU A 297 -2.99 -9.83 47.42
N ARG A 298 -1.96 -9.50 46.66
CA ARG A 298 -1.52 -8.10 46.46
C ARG A 298 -2.25 -7.42 45.29
N LEU A 299 -3.03 -8.15 44.50
CA LEU A 299 -3.73 -7.54 43.37
C LEU A 299 -4.82 -6.59 43.88
N PRO A 300 -4.82 -5.34 43.44
CA PRO A 300 -5.85 -4.38 43.82
C PRO A 300 -7.18 -4.71 43.17
N ALA A 301 -8.26 -4.38 43.81
CA ALA A 301 -9.58 -4.43 43.21
C ALA A 301 -9.66 -3.43 42.02
N GLY A 302 -10.33 -3.79 40.95
CA GLY A 302 -10.51 -2.93 39.76
C GLY A 302 -9.23 -2.70 38.95
N LEU A 303 -8.24 -3.61 39.07
CA LEU A 303 -7.07 -3.62 38.20
C LEU A 303 -7.49 -3.77 36.72
N ALA A 304 -6.98 -2.90 35.84
CA ALA A 304 -7.27 -2.91 34.43
C ALA A 304 -5.98 -2.73 33.58
N PRO A 305 -5.94 -3.25 32.37
CA PRO A 305 -4.77 -3.09 31.49
C PRO A 305 -4.63 -1.63 31.04
N GLU A 306 -3.38 -1.20 30.84
CA GLU A 306 -3.05 0.07 30.19
C GLU A 306 -2.60 -0.13 28.75
N SER A 307 -2.76 0.91 27.92
CA SER A 307 -2.34 0.90 26.52
C SER A 307 -0.83 1.12 26.34
N ALA A 308 -0.08 1.38 27.41
CA ALA A 308 1.36 1.57 27.35
C ALA A 308 2.10 0.36 26.78
N CYS A 309 3.21 0.60 26.10
CA CYS A 309 4.06 -0.46 25.56
C CYS A 309 4.63 -1.35 26.66
N ASP A 310 4.72 -2.64 26.40
CA ASP A 310 5.35 -3.57 27.31
C ASP A 310 6.87 -3.36 27.31
N VAL A 311 7.49 -3.35 28.51
CA VAL A 311 8.94 -3.23 28.64
C VAL A 311 9.56 -4.63 28.63
N GLN A 312 10.58 -4.82 27.82
CA GLN A 312 11.16 -6.13 27.56
C GLN A 312 12.67 -6.11 27.60
N ASN A 313 13.23 -7.29 27.86
CA ASN A 313 14.64 -7.55 27.58
C ASN A 313 14.78 -8.07 26.12
N PRO A 314 15.59 -7.42 25.25
CA PRO A 314 15.57 -7.63 23.81
C PRO A 314 15.98 -9.04 23.35
N ASP A 315 16.80 -9.79 24.10
CA ASP A 315 17.50 -10.95 23.54
C ASP A 315 16.75 -12.31 23.59
N THR A 316 15.81 -12.47 24.41
CA THR A 316 14.80 -13.57 24.53
C THR A 316 14.03 -13.36 25.84
N PRO A 317 12.92 -12.73 25.82
CA PRO A 317 12.27 -12.39 27.05
C PRO A 317 11.76 -13.65 27.74
N ARG A 318 12.41 -13.99 28.81
CA ARG A 318 11.86 -14.89 29.84
C ARG A 318 10.95 -14.13 30.79
N THR A 319 11.07 -12.80 30.81
CA THR A 319 10.28 -11.90 31.64
C THR A 319 9.82 -10.69 30.83
N ALA A 320 8.64 -10.17 31.14
CA ALA A 320 8.09 -8.96 30.56
C ALA A 320 7.39 -8.14 31.65
N GLN A 321 7.37 -6.83 31.48
CA GLN A 321 6.62 -5.91 32.32
C GLN A 321 5.45 -5.36 31.52
N VAL A 322 4.25 -5.48 32.07
CA VAL A 322 3.00 -5.02 31.47
C VAL A 322 2.42 -3.92 32.34
N ALA A 323 2.10 -2.79 31.73
CA ALA A 323 1.47 -1.69 32.43
C ALA A 323 -0.01 -1.99 32.72
N ALA A 324 -0.42 -1.63 33.92
CA ALA A 324 -1.80 -1.72 34.38
C ALA A 324 -2.13 -0.51 35.28
N SER A 325 -3.39 -0.33 35.61
CA SER A 325 -3.79 0.69 36.57
C SER A 325 -4.92 0.18 37.46
N ALA A 326 -5.00 0.73 38.67
CA ALA A 326 -6.05 0.42 39.64
C ALA A 326 -6.65 1.70 40.24
N PRO A 327 -7.90 1.68 40.74
CA PRO A 327 -8.48 2.81 41.45
C PRO A 327 -7.65 3.21 42.68
N GLY A 328 -7.33 4.50 42.82
CA GLY A 328 -6.71 5.08 44.02
C GLY A 328 -7.73 5.80 44.91
N GLU A 329 -7.27 6.30 46.06
CA GLU A 329 -8.13 6.91 47.08
C GLU A 329 -8.90 8.14 46.60
N ASN A 330 -8.40 8.87 45.59
CA ASN A 330 -9.00 10.11 45.11
C ASN A 330 -9.79 9.91 43.77
N GLY A 331 -10.20 8.70 43.44
CA GLY A 331 -10.86 8.38 42.18
C GLY A 331 -9.92 8.42 40.95
N ARG A 332 -8.65 8.79 41.14
CA ARG A 332 -7.61 8.67 40.12
C ARG A 332 -7.16 7.22 40.01
N ARG A 333 -6.86 6.78 38.81
CA ARG A 333 -6.21 5.48 38.61
C ARG A 333 -4.72 5.62 38.90
N LEU A 334 -4.19 4.72 39.72
CA LEU A 334 -2.77 4.62 40.05
C LEU A 334 -2.11 3.62 39.09
N PRO A 335 -0.93 3.94 38.56
CA PRO A 335 -0.21 3.04 37.66
C PRO A 335 0.35 1.83 38.43
N TRP A 336 0.31 0.68 37.80
CA TRP A 336 0.84 -0.58 38.32
C TRP A 336 1.75 -1.23 37.26
N THR A 337 2.79 -1.92 37.72
CA THR A 337 3.61 -2.81 36.89
C THR A 337 3.29 -4.25 37.22
N LEU A 338 3.02 -5.05 36.20
CA LEU A 338 2.80 -6.49 36.30
C LEU A 338 4.00 -7.21 35.66
N TRP A 339 4.68 -8.05 36.43
CA TRP A 339 5.80 -8.86 35.95
C TRP A 339 5.30 -10.21 35.49
N TRP A 340 5.60 -10.58 34.26
CA TRP A 340 5.26 -11.85 33.65
C TRP A 340 6.50 -12.68 33.43
N GLY A 341 6.46 -13.96 33.77
CA GLY A 341 7.52 -14.94 33.51
C GLY A 341 7.05 -15.97 32.49
N ARG A 342 7.92 -16.35 31.56
CA ARG A 342 7.66 -17.39 30.57
C ARG A 342 8.17 -18.74 31.07
N SER A 343 7.30 -19.73 31.17
CA SER A 343 7.60 -21.13 31.52
C SER A 343 7.25 -22.07 30.36
N ALA A 344 7.51 -23.35 30.51
CA ALA A 344 7.08 -24.38 29.55
C ALA A 344 5.53 -24.41 29.36
N SER A 345 4.78 -24.01 30.39
CA SER A 345 3.32 -23.91 30.34
C SER A 345 2.79 -22.54 29.84
N GLY A 346 3.67 -21.69 29.32
CA GLY A 346 3.37 -20.36 28.82
C GLY A 346 3.63 -19.25 29.84
N TRP A 347 3.08 -18.05 29.57
CA TRP A 347 3.25 -16.89 30.39
C TRP A 347 2.42 -16.92 31.67
N ARG A 348 3.03 -16.53 32.80
CA ARG A 348 2.41 -16.47 34.14
C ARG A 348 2.79 -15.17 34.81
N LEU A 349 1.84 -14.58 35.52
CA LEU A 349 2.09 -13.42 36.37
C LEU A 349 2.97 -13.87 37.57
N SER A 350 4.12 -13.24 37.72
CA SER A 350 5.11 -13.53 38.76
C SER A 350 5.23 -12.42 39.80
N GLY A 351 4.64 -11.25 39.56
CA GLY A 351 4.66 -10.13 40.51
C GLY A 351 3.74 -9.00 40.07
N ALA A 352 3.33 -8.18 41.04
CA ALA A 352 2.56 -6.97 40.84
C ALA A 352 2.93 -5.95 41.89
N ALA A 353 3.14 -4.69 41.52
CA ALA A 353 3.35 -3.59 42.43
C ALA A 353 2.85 -2.25 41.86
N PRO A 354 2.44 -1.30 42.70
CA PRO A 354 2.20 0.07 42.28
C PRO A 354 3.51 0.71 41.81
N VAL A 355 3.42 1.56 40.81
CA VAL A 355 4.53 2.43 40.43
C VAL A 355 4.56 3.57 41.43
N LEU A 356 5.61 3.62 42.24
CA LEU A 356 5.83 4.72 43.17
C LEU A 356 6.33 5.95 42.37
N GLU A 357 5.69 7.09 42.58
CA GLU A 357 6.15 8.38 42.06
C GLU A 357 7.42 8.86 42.77
#